data_65d11639590ead07698266e8632148f1
#
_entry.id   65d11639590ead07698266e8632148f1
#
_cell.length_a   1.000
_cell.length_b   1.000
_cell.length_c   1.000
_cell.angle_alpha   90.00
_cell.angle_beta   90.00
_cell.angle_gamma   90.00
#
_symmetry.space_group_name_H-M   'P 1'
#
loop_
_entity.id
_entity.type
_entity.pdbx_description
1 polymer ?
#
loop_
_entity_poly.entity_id
_entity_poly.type
_entity_poly.pdbx_seq_one_letter_code
_entity_poly.pdbx_strand_id
1 'polypeptide(L)'
;MSFIKQCVLFGSLLFYASAPLPALESGSNPPEAKKDFTMAAKAAGKSPAASENPAPNSSAPPTTGTPGISQKEASLRVMENMARTLVTQNIVRLNITAQAFDFARPWSKRAPMARKALGTVLPGNQLLCTAEAIANSTYIELESPDGENKQPATVVCVDYEANLALLKPDSADFLRGKTGFGLTQARVGDPLTACQLESNGNLLLSRGQMTTAEVMRYPIDESAFLVCRASCPLQMKDATLAIPVLKDAKVVGLMLRYDAQSSLLDIIPSVVIEHFLKDAKDGKYDGFPRMGCTFAPTRDPQLRRYLKLSGNNSGVLITQVASGGPSAAAGIMKGDVILEIAGQAIDSDGNYRDADYGRISLGHLVSTRHMQQDSVPVRLLRDGKEIEVSVKVTRKPVEEYLSEPYIIDRGPRYYVLGGLVLQELSRQYLKEFGNDWTRKAPLELLHFDRIQSELEDSDKKKLVMISRVLPSNVTIGYEDIRHVLVNMINDVPVKSLSDIPEALKSNKDGLIKIELASDPSLIFLDAKAVDEITPVMRRSYGITSMSRLE
;
A
#
# COMPACT_ATOMS: atom_id res chain seq x y z
N MET A 1 -13.79 -38.51 1.36
CA MET A 1 -13.09 -38.92 2.58
C MET A 1 -11.70 -39.55 2.34
N SER A 2 -11.00 -39.26 1.25
CA SER A 2 -9.71 -39.91 0.97
C SER A 2 -8.58 -39.00 0.51
N PHE A 3 -8.75 -37.69 0.43
CA PHE A 3 -7.70 -36.77 -0.06
C PHE A 3 -7.00 -35.94 1.01
N ILE A 4 -7.55 -35.83 2.21
CA ILE A 4 -6.96 -35.01 3.30
C ILE A 4 -5.97 -35.81 4.16
N LYS A 5 -5.96 -37.14 4.09
CA LYS A 5 -5.04 -37.97 4.90
C LYS A 5 -3.64 -38.20 4.28
N GLN A 6 -3.39 -37.76 3.07
CA GLN A 6 -2.11 -38.02 2.38
C GLN A 6 -1.12 -36.84 2.37
N CYS A 7 -1.52 -35.65 2.80
CA CYS A 7 -0.61 -34.48 2.86
C CYS A 7 0.17 -34.30 4.18
N VAL A 8 -0.01 -35.20 5.17
CA VAL A 8 0.63 -35.06 6.50
C VAL A 8 1.95 -35.85 6.62
N LEU A 9 2.37 -36.60 5.61
CA LEU A 9 3.49 -37.55 5.74
C LEU A 9 4.67 -37.34 4.79
N PHE A 10 4.96 -36.13 4.34
CA PHE A 10 6.27 -35.81 3.73
C PHE A 10 6.68 -34.36 4.06
N GLY A 11 6.95 -34.13 5.34
CA GLY A 11 7.66 -32.96 5.84
C GLY A 11 9.12 -33.32 6.08
N SER A 12 9.94 -33.40 5.03
CA SER A 12 11.40 -33.53 5.18
C SER A 12 11.97 -32.20 5.65
N LEU A 13 12.47 -32.19 6.89
CA LEU A 13 13.36 -31.19 7.46
C LEU A 13 14.48 -30.80 6.49
N LEU A 14 14.54 -29.53 6.13
CA LEU A 14 15.77 -28.89 5.70
C LEU A 14 16.14 -27.86 6.78
N PHE A 15 17.01 -28.32 7.68
CA PHE A 15 17.76 -27.46 8.60
C PHE A 15 18.72 -26.59 7.79
N TYR A 16 18.51 -25.28 7.77
CA TYR A 16 19.58 -24.33 7.51
C TYR A 16 20.25 -24.01 8.85
N ALA A 17 21.44 -24.53 9.00
CA ALA A 17 22.36 -24.16 10.08
C ALA A 17 22.81 -22.71 9.87
N SER A 18 22.33 -21.81 10.71
CA SER A 18 22.92 -20.49 10.90
C SER A 18 24.02 -20.61 11.93
N ALA A 19 25.25 -20.24 11.56
CA ALA A 19 26.38 -20.13 12.45
C ALA A 19 26.13 -19.11 13.57
N PRO A 20 26.61 -19.35 14.80
CA PRO A 20 26.44 -18.39 15.89
C PRO A 20 27.43 -17.23 15.77
N LEU A 21 26.92 -16.01 15.90
CA LEU A 21 27.71 -14.81 16.18
C LEU A 21 28.12 -14.84 17.67
N PRO A 22 29.32 -14.35 18.01
CA PRO A 22 29.85 -14.43 19.36
C PRO A 22 29.09 -13.51 20.34
N ALA A 23 28.88 -14.03 21.53
CA ALA A 23 28.31 -13.33 22.66
C ALA A 23 29.19 -12.15 23.08
N LEU A 24 28.61 -10.97 23.23
CA LEU A 24 29.16 -9.86 23.97
C LEU A 24 28.60 -9.90 25.39
N GLU A 25 29.50 -9.95 26.33
CA GLU A 25 29.27 -10.06 27.76
C GLU A 25 28.48 -8.88 28.32
N SER A 26 27.63 -9.21 29.28
CA SER A 26 26.91 -8.30 30.14
C SER A 26 27.82 -7.61 31.14
N GLY A 27 27.82 -6.31 31.14
CA GLY A 27 28.47 -5.48 32.15
C GLY A 27 27.53 -4.41 32.69
N SER A 28 27.06 -4.67 33.90
CA SER A 28 26.69 -3.78 35.02
C SER A 28 25.94 -2.45 34.76
N ASN A 29 24.79 -2.37 35.41
CA ASN A 29 23.96 -1.18 35.66
C ASN A 29 24.67 -0.06 36.44
N PRO A 30 24.22 1.17 36.31
CA PRO A 30 24.73 2.39 36.91
C PRO A 30 24.09 2.70 38.28
N PRO A 31 24.64 3.60 39.07
CA PRO A 31 23.89 4.19 40.18
C PRO A 31 23.28 5.54 39.80
N GLU A 32 22.07 5.73 40.28
CA GLU A 32 21.37 7.01 40.40
C GLU A 32 22.16 8.02 41.23
N ALA A 33 22.12 9.29 40.80
CA ALA A 33 22.31 10.41 41.71
C ALA A 33 21.37 11.56 41.34
N LYS A 34 20.45 11.80 42.25
CA LYS A 34 19.67 13.04 42.41
C LYS A 34 20.54 14.16 42.93
N LYS A 35 20.09 15.37 42.65
CA LYS A 35 20.04 16.63 43.43
C LYS A 35 20.52 17.81 42.64
N ASP A 36 19.61 18.70 42.39
CA ASP A 36 19.15 19.87 43.16
C ASP A 36 20.01 21.13 43.00
N PHE A 37 19.36 22.15 42.46
CA PHE A 37 19.28 23.55 42.85
C PHE A 37 20.60 24.29 43.20
N THR A 38 20.90 25.42 42.63
CA THR A 38 20.44 26.74 43.06
C THR A 38 21.15 27.86 42.30
N MET A 39 20.42 28.94 42.16
CA MET A 39 20.87 30.30 41.81
C MET A 39 22.12 30.78 42.52
N ALA A 40 22.91 31.60 41.84
CA ALA A 40 23.36 32.89 42.41
C ALA A 40 23.87 33.85 41.33
N ALA A 41 23.35 35.03 41.39
CA ALA A 41 23.77 36.22 40.68
C ALA A 41 24.87 36.98 41.42
N LYS A 42 25.44 37.98 40.76
CA LYS A 42 26.31 39.09 41.21
C LYS A 42 27.78 38.95 40.83
N ALA A 43 28.51 39.96 40.46
CA ALA A 43 28.30 41.39 40.25
C ALA A 43 29.57 41.96 39.62
N ALA A 44 29.41 42.97 38.81
CA ALA A 44 30.08 44.27 38.79
C ALA A 44 31.61 44.36 38.86
N GLY A 45 32.14 45.14 37.95
CA GLY A 45 33.27 46.01 38.29
C GLY A 45 34.21 46.38 37.17
N LYS A 46 33.98 47.55 36.65
CA LYS A 46 34.82 48.73 36.44
C LYS A 46 35.59 48.88 35.13
N SER A 47 35.19 49.91 34.40
CA SER A 47 36.03 50.80 33.56
C SER A 47 37.11 51.51 34.41
N PRO A 48 38.20 52.03 33.80
CA PRO A 48 38.21 53.47 33.45
C PRO A 48 38.89 53.80 32.10
N ALA A 49 38.33 54.79 31.42
CA ALA A 49 38.72 56.20 31.21
C ALA A 49 39.83 56.44 30.17
N ALA A 50 39.44 56.96 29.05
CA ALA A 50 39.55 58.32 28.52
C ALA A 50 40.99 58.82 28.21
N SER A 51 41.18 59.15 26.93
CA SER A 51 41.79 60.44 26.50
C SER A 51 41.69 60.61 24.98
N GLU A 52 41.02 61.62 24.60
CA GLU A 52 41.34 62.78 23.77
C GLU A 52 41.30 62.66 22.26
N ASN A 53 40.34 63.45 21.74
CA ASN A 53 40.20 63.91 20.35
C ASN A 53 41.35 64.89 19.96
N PRO A 54 41.59 65.04 18.62
CA PRO A 54 40.97 66.23 18.00
C PRO A 54 40.39 65.94 16.59
N ALA A 55 39.29 66.64 16.29
CA ALA A 55 38.78 66.92 14.98
C ALA A 55 39.46 68.18 14.40
N PRO A 56 39.13 68.67 13.13
CA PRO A 56 38.28 68.16 12.08
C PRO A 56 38.90 68.21 10.68
N ASN A 57 38.35 67.50 9.71
CA ASN A 57 38.33 68.03 8.33
C ASN A 57 37.17 67.48 7.51
N SER A 58 36.49 68.41 6.91
CA SER A 58 35.33 68.33 6.02
C SER A 58 35.63 67.63 4.72
N SER A 59 34.79 66.67 4.32
CA SER A 59 34.49 66.44 2.91
C SER A 59 33.22 65.62 2.76
N ALA A 60 32.35 66.09 1.92
CA ALA A 60 31.10 65.64 1.33
C ALA A 60 30.52 64.23 1.62
N PRO A 61 29.18 64.10 1.68
CA PRO A 61 28.52 62.82 1.92
C PRO A 61 28.64 61.88 0.73
N PRO A 62 28.93 60.58 0.93
CA PRO A 62 28.78 59.59 -0.11
C PRO A 62 27.28 59.35 -0.36
N THR A 63 26.86 59.60 -1.58
CA THR A 63 25.60 59.14 -2.14
C THR A 63 25.45 57.65 -1.88
N THR A 64 24.55 57.26 -0.98
CA THR A 64 24.11 55.89 -0.84
C THR A 64 23.35 55.48 -2.10
N GLY A 65 24.08 55.01 -3.08
CA GLY A 65 23.51 54.24 -4.17
C GLY A 65 23.05 52.90 -3.60
N THR A 66 21.76 52.71 -3.54
CA THR A 66 21.14 51.38 -3.34
C THR A 66 21.79 50.44 -4.37
N PRO A 67 22.36 49.28 -3.99
CA PRO A 67 22.94 48.39 -4.96
C PRO A 67 21.84 47.95 -5.93
N GLY A 68 21.88 48.45 -7.14
CA GLY A 68 20.96 48.08 -8.23
C GLY A 68 21.03 46.57 -8.42
N ILE A 69 19.91 45.89 -8.19
CA ILE A 69 19.77 44.47 -8.51
C ILE A 69 20.17 44.30 -9.97
N SER A 70 21.13 43.43 -10.26
CA SER A 70 21.57 43.20 -11.62
C SER A 70 20.39 42.71 -12.48
N GLN A 71 20.36 43.10 -13.73
CA GLN A 71 19.26 42.74 -14.66
C GLN A 71 19.04 41.20 -14.69
N LYS A 72 20.11 40.43 -14.49
CA LYS A 72 20.11 38.97 -14.39
C LYS A 72 19.44 38.49 -13.12
N GLU A 73 19.69 39.13 -11.97
CA GLU A 73 19.04 38.82 -10.68
C GLU A 73 17.56 39.19 -10.67
N ALA A 74 17.19 40.33 -11.32
CA ALA A 74 15.80 40.72 -11.49
C ALA A 74 15.04 39.70 -12.35
N SER A 75 15.63 39.25 -13.46
CA SER A 75 15.04 38.21 -14.32
C SER A 75 14.88 36.88 -13.61
N LEU A 76 15.86 36.45 -12.80
CA LEU A 76 15.80 35.22 -12.01
C LEU A 76 14.66 35.29 -10.95
N ARG A 77 14.50 36.42 -10.26
CA ARG A 77 13.39 36.62 -9.29
C ARG A 77 12.02 36.59 -9.96
N VAL A 78 11.88 37.17 -11.14
CA VAL A 78 10.63 37.12 -11.92
C VAL A 78 10.30 35.67 -12.28
N MET A 79 11.26 34.91 -12.80
CA MET A 79 11.07 33.50 -13.13
C MET A 79 10.72 32.64 -11.90
N GLU A 80 11.37 32.89 -10.77
CA GLU A 80 11.07 32.20 -9.50
C GLU A 80 9.65 32.51 -8.98
N ASN A 81 9.22 33.77 -9.06
CA ASN A 81 7.87 34.17 -8.69
C ASN A 81 6.81 33.57 -9.63
N MET A 82 7.06 33.55 -10.92
CA MET A 82 6.17 32.90 -11.89
C MET A 82 6.05 31.39 -11.61
N ALA A 83 7.15 30.71 -11.33
CA ALA A 83 7.15 29.30 -10.96
C ALA A 83 6.36 29.05 -9.66
N ARG A 84 6.56 29.88 -8.64
CA ARG A 84 5.78 29.81 -7.38
C ARG A 84 4.28 29.99 -7.61
N THR A 85 3.90 30.98 -8.42
CA THR A 85 2.49 31.24 -8.76
C THR A 85 1.88 30.05 -9.47
N LEU A 86 2.57 29.47 -10.46
CA LEU A 86 2.12 28.27 -11.16
C LEU A 86 1.91 27.10 -10.21
N VAL A 87 2.85 26.88 -9.30
CA VAL A 87 2.74 25.80 -8.29
C VAL A 87 1.55 26.03 -7.37
N THR A 88 1.40 27.24 -6.81
CA THR A 88 0.29 27.59 -5.91
C THR A 88 -1.07 27.44 -6.60
N GLN A 89 -1.20 27.83 -7.87
CA GLN A 89 -2.44 27.72 -8.62
C GLN A 89 -2.87 26.28 -8.89
N ASN A 90 -1.93 25.34 -8.99
CA ASN A 90 -2.20 23.96 -9.40
C ASN A 90 -2.08 22.94 -8.25
N ILE A 91 -1.98 23.39 -7.00
CA ILE A 91 -2.08 22.57 -5.80
C ILE A 91 -3.32 22.96 -5.02
N VAL A 92 -4.02 21.97 -4.46
CA VAL A 92 -5.23 22.13 -3.66
C VAL A 92 -5.04 21.39 -2.35
N ARG A 93 -5.52 21.94 -1.21
CA ARG A 93 -5.57 21.18 0.04
C ARG A 93 -6.75 20.24 0.03
N LEU A 94 -6.55 19.05 0.60
CA LEU A 94 -7.57 18.05 0.86
C LEU A 94 -7.70 17.88 2.37
N ASN A 95 -8.87 18.20 2.91
CA ASN A 95 -9.26 17.93 4.28
C ASN A 95 -10.21 16.72 4.24
N ILE A 96 -9.75 15.56 4.73
CA ILE A 96 -10.49 14.30 4.59
C ILE A 96 -10.92 13.81 5.96
N THR A 97 -12.21 13.48 6.10
CA THR A 97 -12.72 12.71 7.23
C THR A 97 -12.87 11.27 6.79
N ALA A 98 -12.17 10.35 7.45
CA ALA A 98 -12.19 8.93 7.16
C ALA A 98 -12.70 8.13 8.36
N GLN A 99 -13.43 7.03 8.10
CA GLN A 99 -13.96 6.16 9.13
C GLN A 99 -13.89 4.69 8.68
N ALA A 100 -12.83 4.01 9.08
CA ALA A 100 -12.63 2.61 8.78
C ALA A 100 -13.57 1.68 9.59
N PHE A 101 -13.84 0.49 9.05
CA PHE A 101 -14.51 -0.57 9.79
C PHE A 101 -13.56 -1.22 10.81
N ASP A 102 -14.15 -1.76 11.88
CA ASP A 102 -13.45 -2.54 12.92
C ASP A 102 -13.55 -4.03 12.56
N PHE A 103 -12.45 -4.63 12.12
CA PHE A 103 -12.43 -6.05 11.73
C PHE A 103 -12.56 -7.01 12.92
N ALA A 104 -12.27 -6.54 14.14
CA ALA A 104 -12.54 -7.30 15.35
C ALA A 104 -14.04 -7.27 15.75
N ARG A 105 -14.76 -6.23 15.36
CA ARG A 105 -16.21 -6.07 15.54
C ARG A 105 -16.84 -5.63 14.21
N PRO A 106 -17.03 -6.57 13.27
CA PRO A 106 -17.32 -6.26 11.87
C PRO A 106 -18.62 -5.49 11.62
N TRP A 107 -19.51 -5.43 12.61
CA TRP A 107 -20.73 -4.61 12.59
C TRP A 107 -20.49 -3.15 12.96
N SER A 108 -19.31 -2.80 13.43
CA SER A 108 -18.95 -1.46 13.95
C SER A 108 -17.94 -0.76 13.04
N LYS A 109 -17.96 0.57 13.11
CA LYS A 109 -16.89 1.41 12.57
C LYS A 109 -16.03 1.97 13.70
N ARG A 110 -14.77 2.27 13.42
CA ARG A 110 -13.86 2.96 14.32
C ARG A 110 -14.24 4.43 14.45
N ALA A 111 -13.65 5.14 15.39
CA ALA A 111 -13.81 6.59 15.48
C ALA A 111 -13.38 7.27 14.18
N PRO A 112 -14.09 8.32 13.73
CA PRO A 112 -13.65 9.12 12.61
C PRO A 112 -12.27 9.73 12.87
N MET A 113 -11.46 9.82 11.81
CA MET A 113 -10.15 10.46 11.84
C MET A 113 -10.01 11.48 10.72
N ALA A 114 -9.32 12.57 11.00
CA ALA A 114 -8.96 13.56 10.01
C ALA A 114 -7.63 13.21 9.34
N ARG A 115 -7.56 13.41 8.02
CA ARG A 115 -6.33 13.34 7.24
C ARG A 115 -6.18 14.60 6.42
N LYS A 116 -4.92 14.98 6.17
CA LYS A 116 -4.57 16.08 5.26
C LYS A 116 -3.78 15.52 4.07
N ALA A 117 -4.09 16.01 2.89
CA ALA A 117 -3.36 15.67 1.68
C ALA A 117 -3.31 16.88 0.74
N LEU A 118 -2.52 16.74 -0.32
CA LEU A 118 -2.53 17.68 -1.43
C LEU A 118 -3.15 17.02 -2.66
N GLY A 119 -4.00 17.78 -3.34
CA GLY A 119 -4.50 17.46 -4.67
C GLY A 119 -3.65 18.19 -5.70
N THR A 120 -3.21 17.46 -6.69
CA THR A 120 -2.42 17.98 -7.82
C THR A 120 -3.33 18.14 -9.02
N VAL A 121 -3.48 19.37 -9.50
CA VAL A 121 -4.27 19.65 -10.71
C VAL A 121 -3.46 19.26 -11.93
N LEU A 122 -4.04 18.43 -12.80
CA LEU A 122 -3.52 18.02 -14.09
C LEU A 122 -4.33 18.65 -15.22
N PRO A 123 -3.82 18.66 -16.48
CA PRO A 123 -4.58 19.14 -17.62
C PRO A 123 -5.94 18.44 -17.76
N GLY A 124 -6.96 19.17 -18.25
CA GLY A 124 -8.31 18.64 -18.37
C GLY A 124 -9.12 18.65 -17.07
N ASN A 125 -8.74 19.51 -16.12
CA ASN A 125 -9.41 19.65 -14.82
C ASN A 125 -9.45 18.36 -13.97
N GLN A 126 -8.43 17.53 -14.12
CA GLN A 126 -8.26 16.34 -13.31
C GLN A 126 -7.57 16.71 -12.00
N LEU A 127 -8.07 16.21 -10.88
CA LEU A 127 -7.46 16.40 -9.56
C LEU A 127 -6.93 15.05 -9.05
N LEU A 128 -5.60 14.91 -9.06
CA LEU A 128 -4.90 13.70 -8.67
C LEU A 128 -4.47 13.75 -7.20
N CYS A 129 -4.66 12.65 -6.47
CA CYS A 129 -4.08 12.42 -5.14
C CYS A 129 -3.71 10.95 -4.95
N THR A 130 -3.23 10.57 -3.75
CA THR A 130 -3.00 9.17 -3.40
C THR A 130 -4.27 8.51 -2.88
N ALA A 131 -4.47 7.22 -3.19
CA ALA A 131 -5.60 6.43 -2.70
C ALA A 131 -5.58 6.27 -1.17
N GLU A 132 -4.40 6.15 -0.57
CA GLU A 132 -4.22 6.10 0.88
C GLU A 132 -4.83 7.33 1.58
N ALA A 133 -4.73 8.51 0.98
CA ALA A 133 -5.28 9.73 1.56
C ALA A 133 -6.80 9.64 1.72
N ILE A 134 -7.49 9.09 0.72
CA ILE A 134 -8.96 9.05 0.65
C ILE A 134 -9.57 7.73 1.11
N ALA A 135 -8.77 6.72 1.45
CA ALA A 135 -9.24 5.40 1.88
C ALA A 135 -10.22 5.49 3.06
N ASN A 136 -11.39 4.86 2.92
CA ASN A 136 -12.51 4.90 3.88
C ASN A 136 -13.00 6.34 4.17
N SER A 137 -12.90 7.26 3.23
CA SER A 137 -13.40 8.62 3.40
C SER A 137 -14.91 8.64 3.51
N THR A 138 -15.43 9.44 4.45
CA THR A 138 -16.84 9.77 4.57
C THR A 138 -17.13 11.17 4.07
N TYR A 139 -16.08 12.01 4.01
CA TYR A 139 -16.16 13.36 3.49
C TYR A 139 -14.78 13.81 2.99
N ILE A 140 -14.76 14.45 1.83
CA ILE A 140 -13.56 15.05 1.23
C ILE A 140 -13.88 16.50 0.94
N GLU A 141 -13.14 17.43 1.56
CA GLU A 141 -13.22 18.86 1.33
C GLU A 141 -11.98 19.32 0.56
N LEU A 142 -12.21 19.99 -0.54
CA LEU A 142 -11.19 20.76 -1.25
C LEU A 142 -11.11 22.16 -0.64
N GLU A 143 -9.89 22.66 -0.46
CA GLU A 143 -9.64 24.01 0.01
C GLU A 143 -8.59 24.66 -0.89
N SER A 144 -8.89 25.88 -1.38
CA SER A 144 -7.93 26.66 -2.16
C SER A 144 -6.70 27.03 -1.32
N PRO A 145 -5.55 27.33 -1.93
CA PRO A 145 -4.31 27.63 -1.20
C PRO A 145 -4.44 28.82 -0.22
N ASP A 146 -5.26 29.80 -0.56
CA ASP A 146 -5.57 30.97 0.27
C ASP A 146 -6.57 30.66 1.41
N GLY A 147 -7.25 29.51 1.36
CA GLY A 147 -8.26 29.10 2.34
C GLY A 147 -9.65 29.74 2.13
N GLU A 148 -9.81 30.58 1.11
CA GLU A 148 -11.06 31.35 0.90
C GLU A 148 -12.16 30.52 0.24
N ASN A 149 -11.80 29.56 -0.60
CA ASN A 149 -12.76 28.72 -1.31
C ASN A 149 -12.67 27.26 -0.84
N LYS A 150 -13.81 26.75 -0.35
CA LYS A 150 -13.96 25.38 0.13
C LYS A 150 -15.17 24.73 -0.51
N GLN A 151 -15.03 23.46 -0.89
CA GLN A 151 -16.16 22.68 -1.38
C GLN A 151 -15.93 21.18 -1.28
N PRO A 152 -17.02 20.39 -1.29
CA PRO A 152 -16.91 18.94 -1.33
C PRO A 152 -16.30 18.44 -2.64
N ALA A 153 -15.77 17.22 -2.57
CA ALA A 153 -15.33 16.46 -3.74
C ALA A 153 -15.76 15.01 -3.66
N THR A 154 -15.92 14.40 -4.83
CA THR A 154 -16.23 12.98 -5.00
C THR A 154 -15.07 12.26 -5.66
N VAL A 155 -14.93 10.97 -5.34
CA VAL A 155 -13.96 10.08 -5.97
C VAL A 155 -14.49 9.66 -7.34
N VAL A 156 -13.71 9.89 -8.39
CA VAL A 156 -14.04 9.49 -9.77
C VAL A 156 -13.48 8.11 -10.08
N CYS A 157 -12.21 7.89 -9.68
CA CYS A 157 -11.50 6.66 -9.91
C CYS A 157 -10.48 6.46 -8.81
N VAL A 158 -10.30 5.22 -8.34
CA VAL A 158 -9.30 4.87 -7.31
C VAL A 158 -8.66 3.53 -7.64
N ASP A 159 -7.34 3.48 -7.50
CA ASP A 159 -6.55 2.25 -7.49
C ASP A 159 -5.76 2.15 -6.19
N TYR A 160 -6.14 1.21 -5.35
CA TYR A 160 -5.46 0.96 -4.07
C TYR A 160 -4.14 0.20 -4.24
N GLU A 161 -3.94 -0.53 -5.34
CA GLU A 161 -2.69 -1.22 -5.65
C GLU A 161 -1.60 -0.21 -6.05
N ALA A 162 -1.91 0.69 -6.99
CA ALA A 162 -1.00 1.75 -7.45
C ALA A 162 -1.00 3.00 -6.54
N ASN A 163 -1.85 3.02 -5.50
CA ASN A 163 -2.00 4.13 -4.55
C ASN A 163 -2.31 5.47 -5.23
N LEU A 164 -3.23 5.47 -6.22
CA LEU A 164 -3.63 6.65 -6.98
C LEU A 164 -5.14 6.84 -6.96
N ALA A 165 -5.59 8.10 -6.97
CA ALA A 165 -7.01 8.44 -7.05
C ALA A 165 -7.24 9.73 -7.83
N LEU A 166 -8.34 9.78 -8.58
CA LEU A 166 -8.88 10.99 -9.22
C LEU A 166 -10.10 11.48 -8.45
N LEU A 167 -10.12 12.78 -8.18
CA LEU A 167 -11.21 13.47 -7.52
C LEU A 167 -11.87 14.45 -8.48
N LYS A 168 -13.15 14.69 -8.25
CA LYS A 168 -13.94 15.71 -8.95
C LYS A 168 -14.53 16.64 -7.90
N PRO A 169 -14.34 17.98 -8.02
CA PRO A 169 -15.04 18.96 -7.22
C PRO A 169 -16.53 18.97 -7.56
N ASP A 170 -17.39 19.27 -6.60
CA ASP A 170 -18.84 19.40 -6.81
C ASP A 170 -19.15 20.53 -7.79
N SER A 171 -18.41 21.66 -7.71
CA SER A 171 -18.49 22.72 -8.70
C SER A 171 -17.25 22.75 -9.60
N ALA A 172 -17.47 22.70 -10.91
CA ALA A 172 -16.39 22.81 -11.91
C ALA A 172 -15.64 24.17 -11.82
N ASP A 173 -16.27 25.18 -11.23
CA ASP A 173 -15.70 26.53 -11.09
C ASP A 173 -14.47 26.55 -10.19
N PHE A 174 -14.34 25.61 -9.28
CA PHE A 174 -13.18 25.50 -8.39
C PHE A 174 -11.86 25.30 -9.16
N LEU A 175 -11.91 24.59 -10.27
CA LEU A 175 -10.74 24.36 -11.13
C LEU A 175 -10.66 25.32 -12.31
N ARG A 176 -11.62 26.28 -12.43
CA ARG A 176 -11.64 27.24 -13.54
C ARG A 176 -10.38 28.11 -13.53
N GLY A 177 -9.73 28.24 -14.68
CA GLY A 177 -8.50 29.05 -14.84
C GLY A 177 -7.22 28.37 -14.36
N LYS A 178 -7.30 27.14 -13.80
CA LYS A 178 -6.11 26.35 -13.48
C LYS A 178 -5.62 25.62 -14.74
N THR A 179 -4.33 25.76 -15.04
CA THR A 179 -3.74 25.18 -16.26
C THR A 179 -3.40 23.68 -16.09
N GLY A 180 -3.21 23.24 -14.83
CA GLY A 180 -2.71 21.93 -14.50
C GLY A 180 -1.22 21.75 -14.79
N PHE A 181 -0.60 20.78 -14.12
CA PHE A 181 0.77 20.38 -14.38
C PHE A 181 0.84 19.31 -15.45
N GLY A 182 1.69 19.47 -16.44
CA GLY A 182 2.09 18.35 -17.29
C GLY A 182 2.93 17.32 -16.53
N LEU A 183 2.96 16.09 -17.02
CA LEU A 183 3.80 15.02 -16.48
C LEU A 183 5.18 15.00 -17.17
N THR A 184 6.19 14.54 -16.47
CA THR A 184 7.53 14.29 -17.00
C THR A 184 8.24 13.19 -16.22
N GLN A 185 9.18 12.52 -16.85
CA GLN A 185 9.99 11.50 -16.18
C GLN A 185 11.25 12.13 -15.59
N ALA A 186 11.73 11.56 -14.48
CA ALA A 186 13.01 11.90 -13.88
C ALA A 186 14.00 10.75 -14.05
N ARG A 187 15.29 11.10 -14.18
CA ARG A 187 16.42 10.18 -14.23
C ARG A 187 17.29 10.36 -13.00
N VAL A 188 18.10 9.37 -12.69
CA VAL A 188 19.09 9.46 -11.61
C VAL A 188 20.00 10.66 -11.85
N GLY A 189 20.15 11.49 -10.81
CA GLY A 189 20.91 12.74 -10.87
C GLY A 189 20.06 13.98 -11.18
N ASP A 190 18.82 13.84 -11.61
CA ASP A 190 17.96 15.00 -11.89
C ASP A 190 17.61 15.78 -10.60
N PRO A 191 17.62 17.12 -10.67
CA PRO A 191 17.14 17.95 -9.58
C PRO A 191 15.62 17.87 -9.50
N LEU A 192 15.10 17.71 -8.27
CA LEU A 192 13.68 17.62 -7.97
C LEU A 192 13.26 18.66 -6.95
N THR A 193 11.98 19.03 -6.96
CA THR A 193 11.40 19.95 -5.99
C THR A 193 10.10 19.36 -5.45
N ALA A 194 10.05 19.05 -4.15
CA ALA A 194 8.82 18.67 -3.48
C ALA A 194 8.07 19.94 -3.02
N CYS A 195 6.76 19.97 -3.31
CA CYS A 195 5.93 21.16 -3.09
C CYS A 195 4.95 20.90 -1.95
N GLN A 196 5.14 21.56 -0.81
CA GLN A 196 4.26 21.50 0.35
C GLN A 196 3.49 22.80 0.48
N LEU A 197 2.27 22.72 0.99
CA LEU A 197 1.44 23.89 1.28
C LEU A 197 1.15 23.91 2.79
N GLU A 198 1.70 24.89 3.48
CA GLU A 198 1.46 25.08 4.92
C GLU A 198 0.01 25.53 5.20
N SER A 199 -0.46 25.34 6.44
CA SER A 199 -1.82 25.71 6.84
C SER A 199 -2.14 27.20 6.67
N ASN A 200 -1.12 28.06 6.71
CA ASN A 200 -1.24 29.51 6.46
C ASN A 200 -1.26 29.90 4.97
N GLY A 201 -1.22 28.93 4.04
CA GLY A 201 -1.18 29.17 2.59
C GLY A 201 0.22 29.32 2.00
N ASN A 202 1.27 29.32 2.82
CA ASN A 202 2.63 29.46 2.32
C ASN A 202 3.08 28.20 1.58
N LEU A 203 3.64 28.42 0.41
CA LEU A 203 4.28 27.37 -0.38
C LEU A 203 5.71 27.12 0.11
N LEU A 204 5.97 25.90 0.59
CA LEU A 204 7.29 25.43 0.95
C LEU A 204 7.83 24.53 -0.14
N LEU A 205 8.96 24.92 -0.71
CA LEU A 205 9.66 24.19 -1.79
C LEU A 205 10.92 23.54 -1.24
N SER A 206 10.94 22.22 -1.17
CA SER A 206 12.11 21.44 -0.74
C SER A 206 12.84 20.89 -1.96
N ARG A 207 14.09 21.27 -2.13
CA ARG A 207 14.94 20.82 -3.25
C ARG A 207 15.64 19.52 -2.89
N GLY A 208 15.69 18.59 -3.84
CA GLY A 208 16.34 17.31 -3.72
C GLY A 208 16.91 16.84 -5.07
N GLN A 209 17.41 15.62 -5.07
CA GLN A 209 17.98 14.99 -6.25
C GLN A 209 17.53 13.53 -6.32
N MET A 210 17.15 13.05 -7.50
CA MET A 210 16.84 11.65 -7.72
C MET A 210 18.08 10.78 -7.56
N THR A 211 18.00 9.74 -6.74
CA THR A 211 19.12 8.85 -6.41
C THR A 211 19.01 7.48 -7.05
N THR A 212 17.82 6.87 -7.03
CA THR A 212 17.60 5.52 -7.59
C THR A 212 16.17 5.38 -8.13
N ALA A 213 15.98 4.35 -8.96
CA ALA A 213 14.67 3.83 -9.33
C ALA A 213 14.68 2.32 -9.12
N GLU A 214 13.67 1.79 -8.46
CA GLU A 214 13.55 0.36 -8.17
C GLU A 214 12.07 -0.06 -8.05
N VAL A 215 11.79 -1.34 -8.25
CA VAL A 215 10.44 -1.89 -8.02
C VAL A 215 10.32 -2.25 -6.55
N MET A 216 9.37 -1.61 -5.86
CA MET A 216 9.13 -1.78 -4.42
C MET A 216 7.66 -2.07 -4.13
N ARG A 217 7.39 -2.65 -2.96
CA ARG A 217 6.02 -2.86 -2.50
C ARG A 217 5.38 -1.55 -2.07
N TYR A 218 4.18 -1.30 -2.58
CA TYR A 218 3.34 -0.18 -2.16
C TYR A 218 2.59 -0.52 -0.85
N PRO A 219 2.19 0.49 -0.04
CA PRO A 219 1.82 0.24 1.36
C PRO A 219 0.46 -0.44 1.56
N ILE A 220 -0.48 -0.33 0.62
CA ILE A 220 -1.86 -0.76 0.85
C ILE A 220 -2.01 -2.27 0.73
N ASP A 221 -1.67 -2.85 -0.42
CA ASP A 221 -1.85 -4.27 -0.71
C ASP A 221 -0.54 -5.03 -0.90
N GLU A 222 0.60 -4.34 -0.77
CA GLU A 222 1.95 -4.86 -1.00
C GLU A 222 2.25 -5.21 -2.47
N SER A 223 1.44 -4.73 -3.41
CA SER A 223 1.75 -4.82 -4.84
C SER A 223 3.03 -4.07 -5.17
N ALA A 224 3.83 -4.64 -6.08
CA ALA A 224 5.13 -4.12 -6.44
C ALA A 224 5.05 -3.26 -7.71
N PHE A 225 5.40 -1.97 -7.57
CA PHE A 225 5.48 -1.01 -8.67
C PHE A 225 6.81 -0.25 -8.63
N LEU A 226 7.11 0.45 -9.72
CA LEU A 226 8.26 1.33 -9.78
C LEU A 226 8.15 2.45 -8.75
N VAL A 227 9.24 2.71 -8.06
CA VAL A 227 9.43 3.83 -7.12
C VAL A 227 10.68 4.58 -7.56
N CYS A 228 10.56 5.89 -7.70
CA CYS A 228 11.71 6.79 -7.79
C CYS A 228 12.07 7.28 -6.39
N ARG A 229 13.32 7.16 -6.00
CA ARG A 229 13.81 7.64 -4.70
C ARG A 229 14.65 8.88 -4.87
N ALA A 230 14.41 9.87 -4.02
CA ALA A 230 15.18 11.12 -4.00
C ALA A 230 15.74 11.40 -2.60
N SER A 231 16.91 11.99 -2.53
CA SER A 231 17.40 12.66 -1.33
C SER A 231 16.78 14.05 -1.32
N CYS A 232 15.86 14.31 -0.38
CA CYS A 232 15.11 15.56 -0.30
C CYS A 232 14.70 15.85 1.15
N PRO A 233 15.26 16.88 1.81
CA PRO A 233 14.91 17.21 3.18
C PRO A 233 13.54 17.89 3.23
N LEU A 234 12.50 17.16 3.63
CA LEU A 234 11.16 17.70 3.84
C LEU A 234 10.98 18.17 5.30
N GLN A 235 10.27 19.26 5.47
CA GLN A 235 9.80 19.71 6.79
C GLN A 235 8.39 19.18 7.02
N MET A 236 8.29 18.00 7.65
CA MET A 236 7.01 17.35 7.95
C MET A 236 6.45 17.87 9.28
N LYS A 237 5.89 19.09 9.30
CA LYS A 237 5.17 19.63 10.47
C LYS A 237 3.82 18.94 10.65
N ASP A 238 3.12 18.69 9.55
CA ASP A 238 1.85 17.97 9.48
C ASP A 238 2.09 16.67 8.68
N ALA A 239 1.37 15.60 9.00
CA ALA A 239 1.38 14.36 8.22
C ALA A 239 0.60 14.51 6.90
N THR A 240 1.05 15.43 6.04
CA THR A 240 0.41 15.71 4.74
C THR A 240 0.79 14.64 3.73
N LEU A 241 -0.22 14.02 3.12
CA LEU A 241 -0.05 12.97 2.09
C LEU A 241 -0.07 13.57 0.68
N ALA A 242 0.31 12.77 -0.32
CA ALA A 242 0.22 13.09 -1.74
C ALA A 242 0.96 14.39 -2.16
N ILE A 243 2.10 14.67 -1.54
CA ILE A 243 2.93 15.83 -1.88
C ILE A 243 3.45 15.67 -3.32
N PRO A 244 3.15 16.62 -4.25
CA PRO A 244 3.67 16.57 -5.60
C PRO A 244 5.16 16.89 -5.65
N VAL A 245 5.87 16.16 -6.52
CA VAL A 245 7.29 16.33 -6.79
C VAL A 245 7.46 16.78 -8.24
N LEU A 246 8.17 17.86 -8.43
CA LEU A 246 8.32 18.52 -9.72
C LEU A 246 9.77 18.49 -10.24
N LYS A 247 9.89 18.50 -11.56
CA LYS A 247 11.09 18.84 -12.33
C LYS A 247 10.66 19.81 -13.44
N ASP A 248 11.32 20.95 -13.54
CA ASP A 248 11.04 21.97 -14.58
C ASP A 248 9.54 22.33 -14.69
N ALA A 249 8.91 22.58 -13.54
CA ALA A 249 7.47 22.90 -13.40
C ALA A 249 6.51 21.82 -13.95
N LYS A 250 6.96 20.57 -14.12
CA LYS A 250 6.14 19.40 -14.46
C LYS A 250 6.21 18.37 -13.35
N VAL A 251 5.15 17.60 -13.14
CA VAL A 251 5.08 16.56 -12.11
C VAL A 251 5.88 15.34 -12.56
N VAL A 252 6.84 14.93 -11.75
CA VAL A 252 7.54 13.65 -11.89
C VAL A 252 6.85 12.55 -11.10
N GLY A 253 6.03 12.92 -10.11
CA GLY A 253 5.26 11.97 -9.32
C GLY A 253 4.68 12.57 -8.05
N LEU A 254 4.07 11.71 -7.23
CA LEU A 254 3.54 12.02 -5.91
C LEU A 254 4.34 11.31 -4.82
N MET A 255 4.52 11.94 -3.67
CA MET A 255 5.11 11.30 -2.50
C MET A 255 4.36 10.02 -2.15
N LEU A 256 5.08 8.91 -2.10
CA LEU A 256 4.62 7.61 -1.61
C LEU A 256 4.89 7.47 -0.11
N ARG A 257 6.12 7.75 0.29
CA ARG A 257 6.60 7.70 1.68
C ARG A 257 7.76 8.66 1.87
N TYR A 258 7.98 9.07 3.11
CA TYR A 258 9.14 9.87 3.50
C TYR A 258 9.80 9.30 4.76
N ASP A 259 11.10 9.08 4.69
CA ASP A 259 11.92 8.76 5.85
C ASP A 259 12.67 10.01 6.32
N ALA A 260 12.23 10.56 7.45
CA ALA A 260 12.80 11.77 8.01
C ALA A 260 14.23 11.58 8.56
N GLN A 261 14.61 10.36 8.95
CA GLN A 261 15.94 10.08 9.50
C GLN A 261 17.01 10.12 8.40
N SER A 262 16.71 9.56 7.25
CA SER A 262 17.61 9.52 6.10
C SER A 262 17.36 10.62 5.07
N SER A 263 16.30 11.44 5.25
CA SER A 263 15.81 12.43 4.27
C SER A 263 15.54 11.82 2.90
N LEU A 264 15.05 10.57 2.87
CA LEU A 264 14.70 9.86 1.65
C LEU A 264 13.21 9.97 1.34
N LEU A 265 12.93 10.40 0.13
CA LEU A 265 11.59 10.55 -0.43
C LEU A 265 11.37 9.48 -1.49
N ASP A 266 10.44 8.55 -1.24
CA ASP A 266 9.94 7.60 -2.23
C ASP A 266 8.77 8.24 -2.97
N ILE A 267 8.76 8.11 -4.30
CA ILE A 267 7.86 8.81 -5.22
C ILE A 267 7.16 7.78 -6.10
N ILE A 268 5.84 7.87 -6.22
CA ILE A 268 5.06 7.20 -7.28
C ILE A 268 5.39 7.92 -8.59
N PRO A 269 6.10 7.32 -9.55
CA PRO A 269 6.59 8.04 -10.71
C PRO A 269 5.51 8.32 -11.75
N SER A 270 5.77 9.32 -12.59
CA SER A 270 4.85 9.74 -13.66
C SER A 270 4.43 8.62 -14.60
N VAL A 271 5.29 7.64 -14.87
CA VAL A 271 4.96 6.49 -15.72
C VAL A 271 3.84 5.61 -15.14
N VAL A 272 3.77 5.47 -13.82
CA VAL A 272 2.67 4.78 -13.13
C VAL A 272 1.40 5.65 -13.17
N ILE A 273 1.55 6.96 -12.95
CA ILE A 273 0.45 7.93 -13.04
C ILE A 273 -0.13 7.96 -14.47
N GLU A 274 0.72 8.00 -15.50
CA GLU A 274 0.30 8.00 -16.91
C GLU A 274 -0.50 6.74 -17.28
N HIS A 275 -0.05 5.56 -16.81
CA HIS A 275 -0.80 4.31 -17.00
C HIS A 275 -2.18 4.40 -16.35
N PHE A 276 -2.26 4.82 -15.08
CA PHE A 276 -3.51 5.02 -14.34
C PHE A 276 -4.47 5.98 -15.06
N LEU A 277 -3.97 7.13 -15.51
CA LEU A 277 -4.78 8.14 -16.22
C LEU A 277 -5.25 7.66 -17.59
N LYS A 278 -4.42 6.88 -18.29
CA LYS A 278 -4.78 6.30 -19.58
C LYS A 278 -5.91 5.28 -19.45
N ASP A 279 -5.84 4.45 -18.41
CA ASP A 279 -6.86 3.44 -18.11
C ASP A 279 -8.19 4.08 -17.65
N ALA A 280 -8.11 5.11 -16.79
CA ALA A 280 -9.29 5.80 -16.29
C ALA A 280 -10.02 6.68 -17.33
N LYS A 281 -9.46 6.86 -18.54
CA LYS A 281 -9.93 7.86 -19.52
C LYS A 281 -11.31 7.56 -20.11
N ASP A 282 -11.63 6.30 -20.32
CA ASP A 282 -12.89 5.85 -20.91
C ASP A 282 -14.03 5.69 -19.89
N GLY A 283 -13.76 5.94 -18.61
CA GLY A 283 -14.70 5.82 -17.49
C GLY A 283 -14.82 4.39 -16.94
N LYS A 284 -14.09 3.42 -17.51
CA LYS A 284 -13.96 2.08 -16.98
C LYS A 284 -12.51 1.86 -16.54
N TYR A 285 -12.31 1.59 -15.26
CA TYR A 285 -10.99 1.33 -14.72
C TYR A 285 -10.73 -0.17 -14.60
N ASP A 286 -9.78 -0.69 -15.36
CA ASP A 286 -9.44 -2.12 -15.38
C ASP A 286 -8.21 -2.45 -14.50
N GLY A 287 -7.32 -1.47 -14.24
CA GLY A 287 -6.15 -1.57 -13.36
C GLY A 287 -4.91 -2.16 -14.03
N PHE A 288 -3.88 -2.41 -13.25
CA PHE A 288 -2.56 -2.83 -13.73
C PHE A 288 -2.51 -4.35 -13.98
N PRO A 289 -2.15 -4.80 -15.19
CA PRO A 289 -2.13 -6.22 -15.52
C PRO A 289 -0.97 -6.96 -14.86
N ARG A 290 -1.11 -8.28 -14.74
CA ARG A 290 -0.12 -9.20 -14.17
C ARG A 290 -0.04 -10.47 -15.01
N MET A 291 1.07 -11.21 -14.88
CA MET A 291 1.21 -12.52 -15.53
C MET A 291 0.54 -13.66 -14.75
N GLY A 292 0.34 -13.51 -13.45
CA GLY A 292 -0.23 -14.59 -12.62
C GLY A 292 0.74 -15.74 -12.37
N CYS A 293 2.03 -15.46 -12.24
CA CYS A 293 3.04 -16.43 -11.82
C CYS A 293 4.04 -15.82 -10.84
N THR A 294 4.73 -16.67 -10.09
CA THR A 294 5.85 -16.29 -9.22
C THR A 294 7.14 -16.91 -9.74
N PHE A 295 8.26 -16.31 -9.42
CA PHE A 295 9.56 -16.75 -9.91
C PHE A 295 10.64 -16.69 -8.83
N ALA A 296 11.70 -17.47 -9.03
CA ALA A 296 12.92 -17.49 -8.21
C ALA A 296 14.17 -17.21 -9.06
N PRO A 297 15.20 -16.57 -8.47
CA PRO A 297 16.48 -16.37 -9.13
C PRO A 297 17.16 -17.69 -9.52
N THR A 298 17.94 -17.68 -10.62
CA THR A 298 18.71 -18.83 -11.11
C THR A 298 20.23 -18.63 -10.97
N ARG A 299 20.68 -18.03 -9.86
CA ARG A 299 22.10 -17.78 -9.61
C ARG A 299 22.90 -19.04 -9.32
N ASP A 300 22.27 -20.04 -8.70
CA ASP A 300 22.92 -21.30 -8.30
C ASP A 300 23.38 -22.10 -9.52
N PRO A 301 24.68 -22.45 -9.62
CA PRO A 301 25.23 -23.24 -10.74
C PRO A 301 24.62 -24.63 -10.87
N GLN A 302 24.25 -25.29 -9.77
CA GLN A 302 23.62 -26.59 -9.75
C GLN A 302 22.20 -26.53 -10.31
N LEU A 303 21.42 -25.51 -9.86
CA LEU A 303 20.09 -25.22 -10.42
C LEU A 303 20.18 -24.94 -11.93
N ARG A 304 21.13 -24.10 -12.36
CA ARG A 304 21.33 -23.80 -13.79
C ARG A 304 21.62 -25.03 -14.62
N ARG A 305 22.46 -25.95 -14.09
CA ARG A 305 22.76 -27.24 -14.73
C ARG A 305 21.51 -28.13 -14.83
N TYR A 306 20.73 -28.22 -13.73
CA TYR A 306 19.47 -28.95 -13.69
C TYR A 306 18.48 -28.43 -14.73
N LEU A 307 18.31 -27.09 -14.81
CA LEU A 307 17.44 -26.40 -15.76
C LEU A 307 18.00 -26.40 -17.21
N LYS A 308 19.19 -26.95 -17.44
CA LYS A 308 19.88 -26.93 -18.75
C LYS A 308 20.12 -25.54 -19.31
N LEU A 309 20.29 -24.56 -18.43
CA LEU A 309 20.67 -23.18 -18.78
C LEU A 309 22.15 -23.19 -19.21
N SER A 310 22.42 -23.22 -20.51
CA SER A 310 23.76 -23.27 -21.08
C SER A 310 24.21 -21.90 -21.63
N GLY A 311 25.51 -21.69 -21.67
CA GLY A 311 26.11 -20.50 -22.25
C GLY A 311 25.71 -19.21 -21.49
N ASN A 312 25.42 -18.16 -22.26
CA ASN A 312 25.00 -16.84 -21.75
C ASN A 312 23.49 -16.75 -21.43
N ASN A 313 22.73 -17.84 -21.58
CA ASN A 313 21.32 -17.84 -21.27
C ASN A 313 21.12 -17.53 -19.79
N SER A 314 20.32 -16.52 -19.52
CA SER A 314 19.97 -16.03 -18.21
C SER A 314 18.44 -15.99 -18.11
N GLY A 315 17.91 -15.96 -16.91
CA GLY A 315 16.47 -15.93 -16.71
C GLY A 315 16.08 -16.36 -15.30
N VAL A 316 14.79 -16.44 -15.03
CA VAL A 316 14.23 -16.80 -13.72
C VAL A 316 13.35 -18.02 -13.80
N LEU A 317 13.44 -18.89 -12.78
CA LEU A 317 12.62 -20.10 -12.65
C LEU A 317 11.20 -19.76 -12.20
N ILE A 318 10.20 -20.24 -12.92
CA ILE A 318 8.80 -20.17 -12.48
C ILE A 318 8.56 -21.18 -11.37
N THR A 319 8.19 -20.69 -10.20
CA THR A 319 7.95 -21.51 -8.99
C THR A 319 6.49 -21.85 -8.79
N GLN A 320 5.58 -20.96 -9.22
CA GLN A 320 4.13 -21.16 -9.15
C GLN A 320 3.46 -20.48 -10.33
N VAL A 321 2.34 -21.02 -10.77
CA VAL A 321 1.43 -20.46 -11.78
C VAL A 321 0.03 -20.47 -11.16
N ALA A 322 -0.62 -19.31 -11.12
CA ALA A 322 -1.98 -19.20 -10.62
C ALA A 322 -2.96 -19.96 -11.54
N SER A 323 -3.78 -20.81 -10.95
CA SER A 323 -4.79 -21.54 -11.70
C SER A 323 -5.78 -20.58 -12.36
N GLY A 324 -6.13 -20.85 -13.63
CA GLY A 324 -6.99 -19.95 -14.40
C GLY A 324 -6.40 -18.57 -14.72
N GLY A 325 -5.17 -18.28 -14.27
CA GLY A 325 -4.50 -17.01 -14.54
C GLY A 325 -3.89 -16.90 -15.95
N PRO A 326 -3.39 -15.69 -16.33
CA PRO A 326 -2.82 -15.42 -17.66
C PRO A 326 -1.73 -16.37 -18.09
N SER A 327 -0.78 -16.69 -17.20
CA SER A 327 0.32 -17.62 -17.47
C SER A 327 -0.17 -19.04 -17.69
N ALA A 328 -1.14 -19.51 -16.89
CA ALA A 328 -1.74 -20.85 -17.07
C ALA A 328 -2.47 -20.96 -18.40
N ALA A 329 -3.26 -19.93 -18.76
CA ALA A 329 -3.97 -19.87 -20.04
C ALA A 329 -3.04 -19.87 -21.25
N ALA A 330 -1.83 -19.29 -21.12
CA ALA A 330 -0.78 -19.30 -22.14
C ALA A 330 0.04 -20.61 -22.17
N GLY A 331 -0.25 -21.59 -21.29
CA GLY A 331 0.46 -22.86 -21.22
C GLY A 331 1.84 -22.78 -20.54
N ILE A 332 2.10 -21.73 -19.77
CA ILE A 332 3.28 -21.62 -18.90
C ILE A 332 3.09 -22.55 -17.71
N MET A 333 4.16 -23.23 -17.32
CA MET A 333 4.14 -24.22 -16.24
C MET A 333 5.20 -23.92 -15.18
N LYS A 334 4.96 -24.42 -13.97
CA LYS A 334 6.00 -24.51 -12.92
C LYS A 334 7.19 -25.29 -13.45
N GLY A 335 8.40 -24.77 -13.26
CA GLY A 335 9.64 -25.34 -13.77
C GLY A 335 10.16 -24.72 -15.06
N ASP A 336 9.35 -23.92 -15.76
CA ASP A 336 9.82 -23.14 -16.91
C ASP A 336 10.77 -22.04 -16.44
N VAL A 337 11.68 -21.62 -17.32
CA VAL A 337 12.56 -20.47 -17.08
C VAL A 337 12.21 -19.35 -18.03
N ILE A 338 11.86 -18.18 -17.52
CA ILE A 338 11.62 -16.99 -18.33
C ILE A 338 12.97 -16.43 -18.78
N LEU A 339 13.22 -16.43 -20.10
CA LEU A 339 14.42 -15.87 -20.71
C LEU A 339 14.21 -14.43 -21.17
N GLU A 340 13.01 -14.13 -21.70
CA GLU A 340 12.69 -12.84 -22.31
C GLU A 340 11.20 -12.53 -22.18
N ILE A 341 10.87 -11.25 -21.99
CA ILE A 341 9.51 -10.72 -22.00
C ILE A 341 9.47 -9.49 -22.90
N ALA A 342 8.56 -9.45 -23.85
CA ALA A 342 8.37 -8.34 -24.78
C ALA A 342 9.68 -7.87 -25.46
N GLY A 343 10.55 -8.81 -25.88
CA GLY A 343 11.84 -8.53 -26.50
C GLY A 343 12.94 -8.07 -25.53
N GLN A 344 12.69 -8.06 -24.22
CA GLN A 344 13.66 -7.70 -23.20
C GLN A 344 14.22 -8.93 -22.50
N ALA A 345 15.54 -9.14 -22.57
CA ALA A 345 16.23 -10.24 -21.91
C ALA A 345 16.14 -10.09 -20.38
N ILE A 346 15.83 -11.21 -19.69
CA ILE A 346 15.72 -11.27 -18.25
C ILE A 346 16.99 -11.89 -17.67
N ASP A 347 17.57 -11.25 -16.66
CA ASP A 347 18.76 -11.76 -15.99
C ASP A 347 18.43 -12.83 -14.94
N SER A 348 19.45 -13.42 -14.31
CA SER A 348 19.31 -14.48 -13.29
C SER A 348 18.60 -14.03 -12.02
N ASP A 349 18.39 -12.73 -11.83
CA ASP A 349 17.72 -12.12 -10.67
C ASP A 349 16.29 -11.68 -10.97
N GLY A 350 15.86 -11.78 -12.24
CA GLY A 350 14.55 -11.33 -12.67
C GLY A 350 14.50 -9.84 -13.01
N ASN A 351 15.64 -9.26 -13.40
CA ASN A 351 15.67 -7.89 -13.87
C ASN A 351 15.89 -7.84 -15.38
N TYR A 352 15.49 -6.73 -15.99
CA TYR A 352 15.83 -6.36 -17.34
C TYR A 352 16.50 -4.98 -17.36
N ARG A 353 17.03 -4.57 -18.48
CA ARG A 353 17.65 -3.26 -18.65
C ARG A 353 16.67 -2.29 -19.28
N ASP A 354 16.10 -1.42 -18.45
CA ASP A 354 15.25 -0.31 -18.91
C ASP A 354 16.12 0.86 -19.41
N ALA A 355 15.64 1.58 -20.43
CA ALA A 355 16.39 2.67 -21.05
C ALA A 355 16.53 3.92 -20.14
N ASP A 356 15.53 4.17 -19.29
CA ASP A 356 15.46 5.35 -18.43
C ASP A 356 15.90 5.06 -16.98
N TYR A 357 15.59 3.85 -16.48
CA TYR A 357 15.76 3.47 -15.07
C TYR A 357 16.88 2.46 -14.84
N GLY A 358 17.54 1.98 -15.91
CA GLY A 358 18.63 1.02 -15.81
C GLY A 358 18.15 -0.40 -15.49
N ARG A 359 18.77 -1.07 -14.53
CA ARG A 359 18.45 -2.46 -14.19
C ARG A 359 17.31 -2.51 -13.18
N ILE A 360 16.11 -2.92 -13.60
CA ILE A 360 14.88 -3.00 -12.77
C ILE A 360 14.15 -4.32 -12.97
N SER A 361 13.30 -4.69 -12.00
CA SER A 361 12.56 -5.95 -11.99
C SER A 361 11.59 -6.09 -13.16
N LEU A 362 11.48 -7.30 -13.70
CA LEU A 362 10.55 -7.68 -14.79
C LEU A 362 9.07 -7.35 -14.49
N GLY A 363 8.69 -7.22 -13.21
CA GLY A 363 7.35 -6.84 -12.82
C GLY A 363 6.92 -5.49 -13.41
N HIS A 364 7.83 -4.52 -13.47
CA HIS A 364 7.58 -3.22 -14.10
C HIS A 364 7.26 -3.36 -15.60
N LEU A 365 7.99 -4.22 -16.30
CA LEU A 365 7.80 -4.45 -17.72
C LEU A 365 6.37 -4.91 -18.05
N VAL A 366 5.81 -5.79 -17.22
CA VAL A 366 4.45 -6.30 -17.42
C VAL A 366 3.40 -5.30 -16.92
N SER A 367 3.50 -4.88 -15.65
CA SER A 367 2.43 -4.12 -15.01
C SER A 367 2.28 -2.69 -15.52
N THR A 368 3.39 -2.03 -15.91
CA THR A 368 3.37 -0.60 -16.22
C THR A 368 3.49 -0.32 -17.72
N ARG A 369 4.16 -1.18 -18.48
CA ARG A 369 4.38 -0.99 -19.93
C ARG A 369 3.25 -1.56 -20.80
N HIS A 370 2.37 -2.41 -20.23
CA HIS A 370 1.24 -3.02 -20.93
C HIS A 370 -0.08 -2.67 -20.27
N MET A 371 -1.13 -2.64 -21.07
CA MET A 371 -2.53 -2.45 -20.59
C MET A 371 -3.21 -3.80 -20.40
N GLN A 372 -4.37 -3.79 -19.76
CA GLN A 372 -5.24 -4.97 -19.65
C GLN A 372 -5.52 -5.56 -21.03
N GLN A 373 -5.53 -6.88 -21.13
CA GLN A 373 -5.77 -7.65 -22.36
C GLN A 373 -4.68 -7.57 -23.43
N ASP A 374 -3.57 -6.83 -23.20
CA ASP A 374 -2.43 -6.86 -24.13
C ASP A 374 -1.85 -8.27 -24.22
N SER A 375 -1.41 -8.63 -25.43
CA SER A 375 -0.70 -9.88 -25.70
C SER A 375 0.80 -9.66 -25.61
N VAL A 376 1.43 -10.24 -24.61
CA VAL A 376 2.86 -10.06 -24.31
C VAL A 376 3.63 -11.32 -24.73
N PRO A 377 4.55 -11.22 -25.70
CA PRO A 377 5.38 -12.37 -26.08
C PRO A 377 6.38 -12.68 -24.94
N VAL A 378 6.52 -13.97 -24.63
CA VAL A 378 7.41 -14.48 -23.58
C VAL A 378 8.19 -15.66 -24.15
N ARG A 379 9.53 -15.59 -24.08
CA ARG A 379 10.41 -16.69 -24.44
C ARG A 379 10.84 -17.44 -23.19
N LEU A 380 10.61 -18.75 -23.20
CA LEU A 380 10.81 -19.64 -22.08
C LEU A 380 11.82 -20.75 -22.44
N LEU A 381 12.49 -21.29 -21.43
CA LEU A 381 13.20 -22.57 -21.54
C LEU A 381 12.41 -23.62 -20.75
N ARG A 382 12.01 -24.73 -21.43
CA ARG A 382 11.34 -25.88 -20.86
C ARG A 382 12.12 -27.15 -21.24
N ASP A 383 12.61 -27.91 -20.26
CA ASP A 383 13.40 -29.13 -20.46
C ASP A 383 14.62 -28.96 -21.39
N GLY A 384 15.19 -27.74 -21.42
CA GLY A 384 16.33 -27.40 -22.27
C GLY A 384 15.95 -26.98 -23.70
N LYS A 385 14.67 -26.82 -24.01
CA LYS A 385 14.17 -26.33 -25.31
C LYS A 385 13.57 -24.93 -25.14
N GLU A 386 13.95 -24.02 -26.01
CA GLU A 386 13.33 -22.71 -26.07
C GLU A 386 11.94 -22.80 -26.73
N ILE A 387 10.97 -22.18 -26.12
CA ILE A 387 9.60 -22.03 -26.63
C ILE A 387 9.17 -20.58 -26.51
N GLU A 388 8.31 -20.13 -27.39
CA GLU A 388 7.70 -18.83 -27.35
C GLU A 388 6.20 -18.96 -27.14
N VAL A 389 5.67 -18.18 -26.20
CA VAL A 389 4.25 -18.13 -25.89
C VAL A 389 3.79 -16.67 -25.85
N SER A 390 2.50 -16.43 -26.09
CA SER A 390 1.90 -15.11 -25.95
C SER A 390 0.98 -15.10 -24.75
N VAL A 391 1.28 -14.27 -23.76
CA VAL A 391 0.51 -14.16 -22.53
C VAL A 391 -0.45 -12.96 -22.65
N LYS A 392 -1.74 -13.23 -22.58
CA LYS A 392 -2.75 -12.18 -22.52
C LYS A 392 -2.87 -11.69 -21.08
N VAL A 393 -2.16 -10.61 -20.75
CA VAL A 393 -2.03 -10.14 -19.38
C VAL A 393 -3.33 -9.54 -18.85
N THR A 394 -3.71 -9.91 -17.62
CA THR A 394 -4.94 -9.46 -16.96
C THR A 394 -4.70 -9.21 -15.48
N ARG A 395 -5.60 -8.40 -14.87
CA ARG A 395 -5.69 -8.25 -13.42
C ARG A 395 -6.76 -9.19 -12.88
N LYS A 396 -6.47 -9.88 -11.79
CA LYS A 396 -7.48 -10.62 -11.03
C LYS A 396 -8.27 -9.63 -10.16
N PRO A 397 -9.61 -9.59 -10.23
CA PRO A 397 -10.43 -8.78 -9.33
C PRO A 397 -10.15 -9.13 -7.85
N VAL A 398 -10.13 -8.11 -6.99
CA VAL A 398 -9.82 -8.28 -5.56
C VAL A 398 -10.79 -9.25 -4.87
N GLU A 399 -12.03 -9.20 -5.29
CA GLU A 399 -13.12 -10.03 -4.76
C GLU A 399 -12.98 -11.52 -5.12
N GLU A 400 -12.18 -11.86 -6.13
CA GLU A 400 -11.95 -13.25 -6.56
C GLU A 400 -10.83 -13.95 -5.79
N TYR A 401 -10.07 -13.22 -4.95
CA TYR A 401 -9.07 -13.85 -4.09
C TYR A 401 -9.74 -14.62 -2.96
N LEU A 402 -9.21 -15.80 -2.61
CA LEU A 402 -9.67 -16.58 -1.44
C LEU A 402 -9.46 -15.80 -0.12
N SER A 403 -8.36 -15.08 -0.02
CA SER A 403 -8.05 -14.11 1.03
C SER A 403 -7.84 -12.75 0.36
N GLU A 404 -8.82 -11.86 0.51
CA GLU A 404 -8.75 -10.55 -0.14
C GLU A 404 -7.54 -9.74 0.36
N PRO A 405 -6.72 -9.18 -0.53
CA PRO A 405 -5.52 -8.44 -0.15
C PRO A 405 -5.84 -7.14 0.61
N TYR A 406 -6.98 -6.52 0.34
CA TYR A 406 -7.50 -5.37 1.09
C TYR A 406 -9.02 -5.30 1.02
N ILE A 407 -9.62 -4.69 2.03
CA ILE A 407 -11.03 -4.33 2.10
C ILE A 407 -11.09 -2.86 2.51
N ILE A 408 -11.36 -1.97 1.56
CA ILE A 408 -11.39 -0.51 1.73
C ILE A 408 -12.71 0.02 1.17
N ASP A 409 -13.24 1.10 1.74
CA ASP A 409 -14.51 1.76 1.40
C ASP A 409 -15.76 0.90 1.61
N ARG A 410 -15.59 -0.34 2.04
CA ARG A 410 -16.67 -1.26 2.40
C ARG A 410 -16.34 -2.00 3.69
N GLY A 411 -17.37 -2.51 4.35
CA GLY A 411 -17.19 -3.30 5.56
C GLY A 411 -16.82 -4.76 5.25
N PRO A 412 -16.16 -5.45 6.20
CA PRO A 412 -15.92 -6.87 6.08
C PRO A 412 -17.25 -7.63 6.06
N ARG A 413 -17.31 -8.71 5.29
CA ARG A 413 -18.44 -9.65 5.35
C ARG A 413 -18.38 -10.43 6.64
N TYR A 414 -19.52 -10.69 7.23
CA TYR A 414 -19.64 -11.46 8.48
C TYR A 414 -21.02 -12.07 8.66
N TYR A 415 -21.10 -13.07 9.55
CA TYR A 415 -22.33 -13.68 10.02
C TYR A 415 -22.17 -13.97 11.53
N VAL A 416 -23.14 -13.58 12.36
CA VAL A 416 -23.17 -13.87 13.80
C VAL A 416 -24.22 -14.93 14.07
N LEU A 417 -23.79 -16.10 14.53
CA LEU A 417 -24.61 -17.27 14.77
C LEU A 417 -24.51 -17.71 16.23
N GLY A 418 -25.54 -17.43 17.06
CA GLY A 418 -25.59 -17.82 18.47
C GLY A 418 -24.46 -17.28 19.36
N GLY A 419 -23.64 -16.35 18.83
CA GLY A 419 -22.44 -15.84 19.48
C GLY A 419 -21.15 -16.12 18.69
N LEU A 420 -21.16 -17.09 17.79
CA LEU A 420 -20.04 -17.31 16.88
C LEU A 420 -19.99 -16.19 15.85
N VAL A 421 -18.86 -15.49 15.73
CA VAL A 421 -18.63 -14.46 14.72
C VAL A 421 -17.85 -15.07 13.56
N LEU A 422 -18.54 -15.35 12.46
CA LEU A 422 -17.95 -15.88 11.25
C LEU A 422 -17.55 -14.74 10.32
N GLN A 423 -16.35 -14.79 9.76
CA GLN A 423 -15.83 -13.82 8.82
C GLN A 423 -15.07 -14.53 7.68
N GLU A 424 -14.94 -13.88 6.55
CA GLU A 424 -14.02 -14.31 5.49
C GLU A 424 -12.60 -13.83 5.83
N LEU A 425 -11.62 -14.71 5.70
CA LEU A 425 -10.21 -14.36 5.88
C LEU A 425 -9.80 -13.30 4.84
N SER A 426 -9.13 -12.26 5.30
CA SER A 426 -8.54 -11.23 4.46
C SER A 426 -7.22 -10.73 5.06
N ARG A 427 -6.32 -10.20 4.25
CA ARG A 427 -5.10 -9.56 4.77
C ARG A 427 -5.42 -8.34 5.62
N GLN A 428 -6.54 -7.67 5.36
CA GLN A 428 -6.98 -6.56 6.20
C GLN A 428 -7.29 -7.04 7.63
N TYR A 429 -7.92 -8.23 7.78
CA TYR A 429 -8.10 -8.86 9.09
C TYR A 429 -6.76 -9.22 9.74
N LEU A 430 -5.83 -9.80 8.97
CA LEU A 430 -4.49 -10.13 9.49
C LEU A 430 -3.72 -8.89 9.95
N LYS A 431 -3.88 -7.75 9.29
CA LYS A 431 -3.27 -6.47 9.68
C LYS A 431 -3.79 -5.91 11.03
N GLU A 432 -4.92 -6.41 11.55
CA GLU A 432 -5.40 -6.08 12.90
C GLU A 432 -4.43 -6.55 14.01
N PHE A 433 -3.56 -7.52 13.72
CA PHE A 433 -2.50 -7.96 14.64
C PHE A 433 -1.32 -6.97 14.74
N GLY A 434 -1.41 -5.82 14.08
CA GLY A 434 -0.46 -4.72 14.14
C GLY A 434 0.58 -4.71 13.02
N ASN A 435 1.56 -3.80 13.09
CA ASN A 435 2.55 -3.60 12.03
C ASN A 435 3.35 -4.87 11.71
N ASP A 436 3.61 -5.71 12.73
CA ASP A 436 4.32 -6.99 12.58
C ASP A 436 3.35 -8.17 12.39
N TRP A 437 2.19 -7.95 11.76
CA TRP A 437 1.14 -8.96 11.58
C TRP A 437 1.66 -10.28 10.99
N THR A 438 2.63 -10.25 10.10
CA THR A 438 3.25 -11.44 9.49
C THR A 438 3.96 -12.36 10.49
N ARG A 439 4.21 -11.88 11.71
CA ARG A 439 4.79 -12.64 12.84
C ARG A 439 3.81 -12.86 13.98
N LYS A 440 2.81 -11.97 14.14
CA LYS A 440 1.90 -11.95 15.28
C LYS A 440 0.54 -12.61 15.01
N ALA A 441 0.11 -12.61 13.76
CA ALA A 441 -1.14 -13.26 13.38
C ALA A 441 -1.03 -14.79 13.51
N PRO A 442 -2.16 -15.50 13.76
CA PRO A 442 -2.16 -16.96 13.87
C PRO A 442 -1.51 -17.62 12.67
N LEU A 443 -0.60 -18.56 12.94
CA LEU A 443 0.21 -19.23 11.91
C LEU A 443 -0.65 -19.94 10.86
N GLU A 444 -1.75 -20.55 11.29
CA GLU A 444 -2.70 -21.24 10.41
C GLU A 444 -3.31 -20.25 9.38
N LEU A 445 -3.77 -19.07 9.83
CA LEU A 445 -4.32 -18.05 8.95
C LEU A 445 -3.27 -17.48 7.99
N LEU A 446 -2.03 -17.27 8.46
CA LEU A 446 -0.91 -16.84 7.63
C LEU A 446 -0.55 -17.89 6.57
N HIS A 447 -0.61 -19.17 6.94
CA HIS A 447 -0.39 -20.27 6.01
C HIS A 447 -1.41 -20.25 4.89
N PHE A 448 -2.70 -20.18 5.22
CA PHE A 448 -3.78 -20.12 4.22
C PHE A 448 -3.70 -18.89 3.32
N ASP A 449 -3.36 -17.71 3.85
CA ASP A 449 -3.14 -16.52 3.03
C ASP A 449 -2.00 -16.71 2.03
N ARG A 450 -0.93 -17.42 2.42
CA ARG A 450 0.23 -17.67 1.53
C ARG A 450 -0.04 -18.70 0.45
N ILE A 451 -0.76 -19.79 0.78
CA ILE A 451 -1.01 -20.88 -0.17
C ILE A 451 -2.31 -20.71 -0.94
N GLN A 452 -3.00 -19.58 -0.82
CA GLN A 452 -4.31 -19.38 -1.45
C GLN A 452 -4.31 -19.69 -2.95
N SER A 453 -3.24 -19.38 -3.67
CA SER A 453 -3.10 -19.70 -5.10
C SER A 453 -3.04 -21.22 -5.39
N GLU A 454 -2.62 -22.03 -4.42
CA GLU A 454 -2.60 -23.50 -4.52
C GLU A 454 -3.99 -24.09 -4.18
N LEU A 455 -4.81 -23.34 -3.45
CA LEU A 455 -6.17 -23.71 -3.07
C LEU A 455 -7.22 -23.28 -4.08
N GLU A 456 -6.87 -22.49 -5.08
CA GLU A 456 -7.80 -21.98 -6.12
C GLU A 456 -8.44 -23.10 -6.95
N ASP A 457 -7.81 -24.26 -7.06
CA ASP A 457 -8.39 -25.48 -7.68
C ASP A 457 -9.42 -26.17 -6.78
N SER A 458 -9.57 -25.74 -5.51
CA SER A 458 -10.61 -26.23 -4.63
C SER A 458 -11.96 -25.56 -4.95
N ASP A 459 -13.05 -26.22 -4.62
CA ASP A 459 -14.41 -25.64 -4.73
C ASP A 459 -14.67 -24.44 -3.83
N LYS A 460 -13.70 -24.04 -2.99
CA LYS A 460 -13.82 -22.90 -2.08
C LYS A 460 -13.71 -21.57 -2.83
N LYS A 461 -14.66 -20.67 -2.58
CA LYS A 461 -14.62 -19.29 -3.09
C LYS A 461 -13.94 -18.33 -2.10
N LYS A 462 -14.11 -18.61 -0.81
CA LYS A 462 -13.56 -17.84 0.31
C LYS A 462 -13.13 -18.78 1.44
N LEU A 463 -12.31 -18.27 2.34
CA LEU A 463 -11.91 -18.96 3.55
C LEU A 463 -12.73 -18.41 4.72
N VAL A 464 -13.81 -19.11 5.07
CA VAL A 464 -14.68 -18.73 6.18
C VAL A 464 -14.10 -19.23 7.51
N MET A 465 -14.01 -18.34 8.50
CA MET A 465 -13.46 -18.66 9.82
C MET A 465 -14.35 -18.17 10.96
N ILE A 466 -14.29 -18.82 12.10
CA ILE A 466 -14.72 -18.25 13.38
C ILE A 466 -13.62 -17.29 13.82
N SER A 467 -13.89 -15.99 13.74
CA SER A 467 -12.94 -14.96 14.15
C SER A 467 -12.89 -14.79 15.67
N ARG A 468 -14.03 -14.97 16.33
CA ARG A 468 -14.20 -14.95 17.78
C ARG A 468 -15.54 -15.56 18.20
N VAL A 469 -15.67 -15.86 19.47
CA VAL A 469 -16.93 -16.21 20.11
C VAL A 469 -17.34 -15.09 21.09
N LEU A 470 -18.58 -14.65 21.00
CA LEU A 470 -19.21 -13.75 21.97
C LEU A 470 -19.86 -14.63 23.06
N PRO A 471 -19.48 -14.47 24.31
CA PRO A 471 -20.04 -15.26 25.39
C PRO A 471 -21.58 -15.19 25.47
N SER A 472 -22.21 -16.33 25.54
CA SER A 472 -23.66 -16.49 25.69
C SER A 472 -23.98 -17.86 26.32
N ASN A 473 -25.22 -18.08 26.73
CA ASN A 473 -25.65 -19.39 27.22
C ASN A 473 -25.64 -20.49 26.14
N VAL A 474 -25.55 -20.10 24.86
CA VAL A 474 -25.50 -21.03 23.71
C VAL A 474 -24.04 -21.42 23.37
N THR A 475 -23.07 -20.61 23.80
CA THR A 475 -21.65 -20.81 23.48
C THR A 475 -20.82 -21.32 24.66
N ILE A 476 -21.45 -21.82 25.70
CA ILE A 476 -20.75 -22.38 26.88
C ILE A 476 -19.83 -23.52 26.44
N GLY A 477 -18.54 -23.40 26.80
CA GLY A 477 -17.49 -24.36 26.44
C GLY A 477 -16.83 -24.10 25.08
N TYR A 478 -17.27 -23.05 24.37
CA TYR A 478 -16.70 -22.64 23.06
C TYR A 478 -16.06 -21.25 23.09
N GLU A 479 -15.97 -20.60 24.27
CA GLU A 479 -15.59 -19.19 24.44
C GLU A 479 -14.18 -18.88 23.91
N ASP A 480 -13.29 -19.85 23.98
CA ASP A 480 -11.89 -19.70 23.55
C ASP A 480 -11.65 -20.01 22.08
N ILE A 481 -12.68 -20.49 21.37
CA ILE A 481 -12.54 -20.79 19.93
C ILE A 481 -12.40 -19.49 19.14
N ARG A 482 -11.32 -19.40 18.38
CA ARG A 482 -11.01 -18.26 17.52
C ARG A 482 -10.02 -18.64 16.42
N HIS A 483 -10.12 -17.96 15.30
CA HIS A 483 -9.20 -18.09 14.17
C HIS A 483 -9.18 -19.50 13.54
N VAL A 484 -10.29 -20.22 13.59
CA VAL A 484 -10.44 -21.58 13.08
C VAL A 484 -11.33 -21.56 11.83
N LEU A 485 -10.91 -22.24 10.75
CA LEU A 485 -11.69 -22.32 9.52
C LEU A 485 -12.90 -23.24 9.66
N VAL A 486 -14.01 -22.84 9.05
CA VAL A 486 -15.25 -23.60 8.95
C VAL A 486 -15.25 -24.39 7.63
N ASN A 487 -15.47 -25.69 7.71
CA ASN A 487 -15.58 -26.57 6.55
C ASN A 487 -17.01 -26.83 6.13
N MET A 488 -17.89 -27.19 7.09
CA MET A 488 -19.29 -27.53 6.84
C MET A 488 -20.20 -26.98 7.93
N ILE A 489 -21.45 -26.73 7.56
CA ILE A 489 -22.55 -26.47 8.49
C ILE A 489 -23.69 -27.40 8.09
N ASN A 490 -24.20 -28.23 9.03
CA ASN A 490 -25.26 -29.21 8.80
C ASN A 490 -24.98 -30.12 7.58
N ASP A 491 -23.75 -30.63 7.47
CA ASP A 491 -23.26 -31.46 6.37
C ASP A 491 -23.22 -30.73 4.99
N VAL A 492 -23.46 -29.43 4.94
CA VAL A 492 -23.34 -28.60 3.75
C VAL A 492 -21.97 -27.92 3.72
N PRO A 493 -21.15 -28.09 2.69
CA PRO A 493 -19.86 -27.40 2.56
C PRO A 493 -20.02 -25.88 2.53
N VAL A 494 -19.24 -25.18 3.35
CA VAL A 494 -19.20 -23.71 3.36
C VAL A 494 -18.07 -23.25 2.43
N LYS A 495 -18.46 -22.71 1.27
CA LYS A 495 -17.56 -22.16 0.26
C LYS A 495 -17.38 -20.65 0.41
N SER A 496 -18.35 -19.97 1.03
CA SER A 496 -18.39 -18.55 1.34
C SER A 496 -19.38 -18.28 2.46
N LEU A 497 -19.37 -17.07 3.04
CA LEU A 497 -20.40 -16.68 4.03
C LEU A 497 -21.83 -16.70 3.45
N SER A 498 -21.99 -16.52 2.15
CA SER A 498 -23.31 -16.54 1.49
C SER A 498 -23.98 -17.91 1.51
N ASP A 499 -23.24 -18.99 1.78
CA ASP A 499 -23.78 -20.36 1.86
C ASP A 499 -24.44 -20.65 3.23
N ILE A 500 -24.11 -19.86 4.26
CA ILE A 500 -24.54 -20.11 5.64
C ILE A 500 -26.06 -20.11 5.79
N PRO A 501 -26.84 -19.13 5.27
CA PRO A 501 -28.28 -19.13 5.41
C PRO A 501 -28.96 -20.39 4.85
N GLU A 502 -28.45 -20.94 3.74
CA GLU A 502 -28.98 -22.16 3.15
C GLU A 502 -28.55 -23.40 3.92
N ALA A 503 -27.30 -23.46 4.36
CA ALA A 503 -26.80 -24.55 5.22
C ALA A 503 -27.57 -24.65 6.56
N LEU A 504 -28.02 -23.52 7.11
CA LEU A 504 -28.82 -23.50 8.33
C LEU A 504 -30.23 -24.10 8.13
N LYS A 505 -30.82 -23.99 6.92
CA LYS A 505 -32.11 -24.60 6.61
C LYS A 505 -32.05 -26.14 6.57
N SER A 506 -30.86 -26.70 6.34
CA SER A 506 -30.63 -28.15 6.32
C SER A 506 -30.54 -28.79 7.71
N ASN A 507 -30.88 -28.02 8.76
CA ASN A 507 -30.86 -28.47 10.15
C ASN A 507 -31.73 -29.72 10.34
N LYS A 508 -31.18 -30.71 11.06
CA LYS A 508 -31.86 -31.93 11.47
C LYS A 508 -31.85 -31.99 13.01
N ASP A 509 -32.93 -32.48 13.59
CA ASP A 509 -33.04 -32.75 15.04
C ASP A 509 -32.86 -31.50 15.94
N GLY A 510 -33.03 -30.28 15.39
CA GLY A 510 -32.93 -29.04 16.17
C GLY A 510 -31.50 -28.63 16.56
N LEU A 511 -30.48 -29.32 16.06
CA LEU A 511 -29.08 -29.02 16.33
C LEU A 511 -28.37 -28.46 15.09
N ILE A 512 -27.66 -27.35 15.23
CA ILE A 512 -26.76 -26.83 14.21
C ILE A 512 -25.39 -27.45 14.44
N LYS A 513 -24.95 -28.27 13.49
CA LYS A 513 -23.64 -28.93 13.49
C LYS A 513 -22.66 -28.08 12.66
N ILE A 514 -21.50 -27.72 13.22
CA ILE A 514 -20.46 -26.97 12.54
C ILE A 514 -19.18 -27.80 12.56
N GLU A 515 -18.63 -28.11 11.39
CA GLU A 515 -17.35 -28.82 11.23
C GLU A 515 -16.23 -27.82 10.96
N LEU A 516 -15.16 -27.93 11.75
CA LEU A 516 -14.01 -27.06 11.71
C LEU A 516 -12.80 -27.75 11.07
N ALA A 517 -11.85 -26.98 10.59
CA ALA A 517 -10.61 -27.50 10.00
C ALA A 517 -9.61 -28.01 11.06
N SER A 518 -9.68 -27.50 12.28
CA SER A 518 -8.81 -27.85 13.41
C SER A 518 -9.61 -28.05 14.69
N ASP A 519 -8.93 -28.37 15.77
CA ASP A 519 -9.54 -28.64 17.09
C ASP A 519 -10.28 -27.39 17.67
N PRO A 520 -11.48 -27.56 18.27
CA PRO A 520 -12.29 -28.76 18.35
C PRO A 520 -13.00 -29.04 17.04
N SER A 521 -12.80 -30.15 16.39
CA SER A 521 -13.29 -30.43 15.03
C SER A 521 -14.80 -30.24 14.80
N LEU A 522 -15.59 -30.18 15.89
CA LEU A 522 -17.05 -30.08 15.87
C LEU A 522 -17.59 -29.11 16.92
N ILE A 523 -18.59 -28.32 16.53
CA ILE A 523 -19.41 -27.49 17.40
C ILE A 523 -20.88 -27.89 17.19
N PHE A 524 -21.65 -27.95 18.25
CA PHE A 524 -23.09 -28.13 18.20
C PHE A 524 -23.79 -27.00 18.94
N LEU A 525 -24.77 -26.35 18.29
CA LEU A 525 -25.60 -25.33 18.90
C LEU A 525 -27.08 -25.78 18.81
N ASP A 526 -27.85 -25.52 19.86
CA ASP A 526 -29.31 -25.67 19.82
C ASP A 526 -29.91 -24.57 18.94
N ALA A 527 -30.59 -24.94 17.85
CA ALA A 527 -31.11 -24.00 16.89
C ALA A 527 -32.16 -23.04 17.47
N LYS A 528 -33.03 -23.55 18.37
CA LYS A 528 -34.03 -22.73 19.02
C LYS A 528 -33.40 -21.74 20.00
N ALA A 529 -32.42 -22.21 20.78
CA ALA A 529 -31.67 -21.32 21.67
C ALA A 529 -30.89 -20.23 20.92
N VAL A 530 -30.36 -20.52 19.72
CA VAL A 530 -29.74 -19.54 18.85
C VAL A 530 -30.73 -18.45 18.43
N ASP A 531 -31.94 -18.82 18.04
CA ASP A 531 -33.00 -17.85 17.68
C ASP A 531 -33.40 -16.99 18.87
N GLU A 532 -33.58 -17.60 20.06
CA GLU A 532 -33.96 -16.92 21.28
C GLU A 532 -32.91 -15.94 21.79
N ILE A 533 -31.61 -16.28 21.68
CA ILE A 533 -30.52 -15.42 22.15
C ILE A 533 -30.21 -14.27 21.18
N THR A 534 -30.53 -14.39 19.89
CA THR A 534 -30.19 -13.42 18.85
C THR A 534 -30.62 -11.97 19.18
N PRO A 535 -31.85 -11.66 19.65
CA PRO A 535 -32.21 -10.30 20.04
C PRO A 535 -31.46 -9.79 21.27
N VAL A 536 -31.06 -10.69 22.17
CA VAL A 536 -30.26 -10.35 23.37
C VAL A 536 -28.84 -9.99 22.92
N MET A 537 -28.23 -10.79 22.07
CA MET A 537 -26.91 -10.54 21.51
C MET A 537 -26.84 -9.18 20.79
N ARG A 538 -27.84 -8.87 19.97
CA ARG A 538 -27.92 -7.56 19.30
C ARG A 538 -27.83 -6.41 20.29
N ARG A 539 -28.58 -6.47 21.39
CA ARG A 539 -28.60 -5.41 22.40
C ARG A 539 -27.31 -5.37 23.22
N SER A 540 -26.86 -6.52 23.71
CA SER A 540 -25.69 -6.60 24.62
C SER A 540 -24.38 -6.23 23.95
N TYR A 541 -24.21 -6.55 22.68
CA TYR A 541 -22.98 -6.31 21.92
C TYR A 541 -23.10 -5.16 20.91
N GLY A 542 -24.23 -4.44 20.87
CA GLY A 542 -24.47 -3.33 19.95
C GLY A 542 -24.42 -3.75 18.48
N ILE A 543 -24.89 -4.98 18.16
CA ILE A 543 -24.85 -5.53 16.80
C ILE A 543 -25.99 -4.91 15.99
N THR A 544 -25.65 -4.08 15.02
CA THR A 544 -26.65 -3.41 14.16
C THR A 544 -27.34 -4.37 13.20
N SER A 545 -26.60 -5.32 12.63
CA SER A 545 -27.09 -6.41 11.80
C SER A 545 -26.37 -7.70 12.16
N MET A 546 -27.07 -8.85 12.15
CA MET A 546 -26.46 -10.15 12.41
C MET A 546 -25.60 -10.67 11.26
N SER A 547 -25.72 -10.07 10.09
CA SER A 547 -24.90 -10.44 8.92
C SER A 547 -24.68 -9.26 7.98
N ARG A 548 -23.61 -9.34 7.23
CA ARG A 548 -23.30 -8.60 6.01
C ARG A 548 -22.68 -9.59 5.03
N LEU A 549 -23.43 -9.93 3.98
CA LEU A 549 -23.04 -10.96 3.01
C LEU A 549 -22.64 -10.36 1.64
N GLU A 550 -22.89 -9.06 1.46
CA GLU A 550 -22.55 -8.29 0.28
C GLU A 550 -21.51 -7.21 0.60
#